data_f4685f5735824e40fb36f24b94abd876
#
_entry.id   f4685f5735824e40fb36f24b94abd876
#
_cell.length_a   1.000
_cell.length_b   1.000
_cell.length_c   1.000
_cell.angle_alpha   90.00
_cell.angle_beta   90.00
_cell.angle_gamma   90.00
#
_symmetry.space_group_name_H-M   'P 1'
#
loop_
_entity.id
_entity.type
_entity.pdbx_description
1 polymer ?
#
loop_
_entity_poly.entity_id
_entity_poly.type
_entity_poly.pdbx_seq_one_letter_code
_entity_poly.pdbx_strand_id
1 'polypeptide(L)'
;MRDPLFTLSPGAQDAAPVPVLVHALRGGLDAGNAGALAAQHLLESLPAERVATFDSDALVDYRSRRPPLTFADGQFSDYEDPVIALDLLRDDEGNPLLLLHGPEPDLRWDGFVDAVTTLVETLGVQRTIGVHGIPMAVPHTRPTTVTAHATRAGLVRNAAQMLGTIQVPGSVAGLLELRLGRAGHDAVGFSANVPHYLAQSEYPQAAAELVRQVARNADLALPVGELEAAAADVAQQIATQVAASAEVGAVVSALERQYDAYVASAAQPGQTTLLADPGSLPTGDQIGAELEAFLAEQAGGDEPRPGQPGPDQHRTDQAGADQPGTDQAGADQPGTDQADGDGGR
;
A
#
# COMPACT_ATOMS: atom_id res chain seq x y z
N MET A 1 34.87 -7.50 1.05
CA MET A 1 34.08 -6.44 1.74
C MET A 1 32.87 -6.23 0.88
N ARG A 2 31.65 -6.32 1.37
CA ARG A 2 30.47 -5.97 0.58
C ARG A 2 30.44 -4.45 0.47
N ASP A 3 30.11 -3.91 -0.72
CA ASP A 3 29.96 -2.48 -0.88
C ASP A 3 28.87 -1.97 0.05
N PRO A 4 29.08 -0.82 0.71
CA PRO A 4 28.07 -0.24 1.59
C PRO A 4 26.80 0.06 0.78
N LEU A 5 25.62 -0.26 1.37
CA LEU A 5 24.32 -0.01 0.72
C LEU A 5 23.86 1.44 0.84
N PHE A 6 24.63 2.28 1.48
CA PHE A 6 24.32 3.71 1.62
C PHE A 6 25.58 4.55 1.63
N THR A 7 25.42 5.82 1.31
CA THR A 7 26.45 6.86 1.42
C THR A 7 25.97 7.90 2.41
N LEU A 8 26.79 8.23 3.41
CA LEU A 8 26.53 9.34 4.33
C LEU A 8 26.90 10.67 3.70
N SER A 9 26.11 11.68 3.97
CA SER A 9 26.45 13.07 3.66
C SER A 9 27.67 13.51 4.51
N PRO A 10 28.50 14.44 3.99
CA PRO A 10 29.65 14.95 4.73
C PRO A 10 29.24 15.52 6.09
N GLY A 11 29.87 15.08 7.17
CA GLY A 11 29.61 15.53 8.54
C GLY A 11 28.41 14.89 9.25
N ALA A 12 27.62 14.06 8.57
CA ALA A 12 26.45 13.42 9.20
C ALA A 12 26.81 12.54 10.39
N GLN A 13 27.97 11.88 10.35
CA GLN A 13 28.46 11.04 11.47
C GLN A 13 28.92 11.84 12.70
N ASP A 14 29.21 13.14 12.54
CA ASP A 14 29.64 14.03 13.62
C ASP A 14 28.47 14.84 14.19
N ALA A 15 27.26 14.63 13.67
CA ALA A 15 26.05 15.30 14.13
C ALA A 15 25.67 14.89 15.56
N ALA A 16 24.94 15.75 16.25
CA ALA A 16 24.37 15.42 17.54
C ALA A 16 23.39 14.22 17.40
N PRO A 17 23.27 13.34 18.43
CA PRO A 17 22.33 12.23 18.40
C PRO A 17 20.89 12.69 18.12
N VAL A 18 20.20 11.95 17.27
CA VAL A 18 18.79 12.21 16.92
C VAL A 18 17.93 11.10 17.50
N PRO A 19 17.04 11.41 18.49
CA PRO A 19 16.41 10.35 19.29
C PRO A 19 15.36 9.54 18.54
N VAL A 20 14.80 10.06 17.47
CA VAL A 20 13.66 9.46 16.75
C VAL A 20 13.98 9.27 15.27
N LEU A 21 13.71 8.07 14.76
CA LEU A 21 13.68 7.77 13.34
C LEU A 21 12.27 7.33 12.95
N VAL A 22 11.65 8.07 12.04
CA VAL A 22 10.39 7.69 11.40
C VAL A 22 10.70 7.03 10.06
N HIS A 23 10.04 5.93 9.71
CA HIS A 23 10.16 5.33 8.39
C HIS A 23 8.82 5.14 7.72
N ALA A 24 8.74 5.53 6.46
CA ALA A 24 7.59 5.42 5.57
C ALA A 24 8.08 5.00 4.18
N LEU A 25 8.16 3.70 3.95
CA LEU A 25 8.63 3.14 2.68
C LEU A 25 7.41 2.78 1.81
N ARG A 26 7.38 3.31 0.58
CA ARG A 26 6.31 3.02 -0.39
C ARG A 26 6.45 1.60 -0.93
N GLY A 27 5.60 0.70 -0.49
CA GLY A 27 5.63 -0.72 -0.85
C GLY A 27 4.26 -1.32 -1.07
N GLY A 28 4.17 -2.66 -1.02
CA GLY A 28 2.95 -3.41 -1.24
C GLY A 28 1.90 -3.25 -0.13
N LEU A 29 2.26 -2.69 1.02
CA LEU A 29 1.40 -2.54 2.20
C LEU A 29 1.29 -1.07 2.62
N ASP A 30 0.82 -0.20 1.73
CA ASP A 30 0.51 1.19 2.09
C ASP A 30 -0.84 1.61 1.49
N ALA A 31 -1.92 1.03 2.03
CA ALA A 31 -3.28 1.36 1.62
C ALA A 31 -3.54 2.86 1.76
N GLY A 32 -4.17 3.43 0.75
CA GLY A 32 -4.45 4.87 0.71
C GLY A 32 -3.20 5.72 0.53
N ASN A 33 -2.05 5.14 0.20
CA ASN A 33 -0.74 5.82 0.19
C ASN A 33 -0.46 6.58 1.50
N ALA A 34 -0.99 6.10 2.63
CA ALA A 34 -1.05 6.84 3.88
C ALA A 34 0.34 7.18 4.44
N GLY A 35 1.27 6.22 4.42
CA GLY A 35 2.66 6.44 4.85
C GLY A 35 3.41 7.34 3.87
N ALA A 36 3.24 7.12 2.57
CA ALA A 36 3.86 7.94 1.53
C ALA A 36 3.41 9.41 1.60
N LEU A 37 2.10 9.66 1.75
CA LEU A 37 1.54 11.01 1.92
C LEU A 37 2.04 11.67 3.22
N ALA A 38 2.13 10.90 4.33
CA ALA A 38 2.67 11.41 5.59
C ALA A 38 4.15 11.84 5.42
N ALA A 39 4.98 11.01 4.79
CA ALA A 39 6.38 11.34 4.54
C ALA A 39 6.55 12.54 3.61
N GLN A 40 5.80 12.58 2.51
CA GLN A 40 5.82 13.69 1.57
C GLN A 40 5.44 15.01 2.26
N HIS A 41 4.34 15.00 3.01
CA HIS A 41 3.89 16.17 3.76
C HIS A 41 4.96 16.69 4.73
N LEU A 42 5.60 15.79 5.49
CA LEU A 42 6.67 16.20 6.41
C LEU A 42 7.88 16.81 5.68
N LEU A 43 8.26 16.26 4.50
CA LEU A 43 9.35 16.78 3.68
C LEU A 43 9.03 18.15 3.05
N GLU A 44 7.76 18.40 2.73
CA GLU A 44 7.30 19.67 2.14
C GLU A 44 7.11 20.76 3.21
N SER A 45 6.69 20.37 4.41
CA SER A 45 6.31 21.30 5.48
C SER A 45 7.48 21.65 6.41
N LEU A 46 8.50 20.80 6.54
CA LEU A 46 9.58 20.97 7.51
C LEU A 46 10.94 21.16 6.82
N PRO A 47 11.87 21.93 7.43
CA PRO A 47 13.25 21.97 6.95
C PRO A 47 13.87 20.58 6.94
N ALA A 48 14.40 20.16 5.79
CA ALA A 48 14.97 18.84 5.57
C ALA A 48 16.42 18.93 5.09
N GLU A 49 17.30 18.09 5.66
CA GLU A 49 18.70 17.96 5.27
C GLU A 49 19.04 16.48 5.04
N ARG A 50 19.61 16.15 3.88
CA ARG A 50 20.00 14.78 3.53
C ARG A 50 21.12 14.28 4.42
N VAL A 51 20.86 13.16 5.14
CA VAL A 51 21.84 12.48 6.01
C VAL A 51 22.48 11.28 5.30
N ALA A 52 21.66 10.48 4.61
CA ALA A 52 22.16 9.33 3.86
C ALA A 52 21.31 9.08 2.61
N THR A 53 21.95 8.53 1.58
CA THR A 53 21.30 8.04 0.37
C THR A 53 21.65 6.58 0.18
N PHE A 54 20.67 5.74 -0.05
CA PHE A 54 20.84 4.32 -0.31
C PHE A 54 21.09 4.05 -1.79
N ASP A 55 21.78 2.96 -2.09
CA ASP A 55 22.05 2.49 -3.44
C ASP A 55 20.78 1.87 -4.05
N SER A 56 20.02 2.67 -4.77
CA SER A 56 18.77 2.25 -5.41
C SER A 56 19.00 1.19 -6.48
N ASP A 57 20.12 1.21 -7.19
CA ASP A 57 20.45 0.20 -8.20
C ASP A 57 20.64 -1.20 -7.60
N ALA A 58 21.09 -1.26 -6.35
CA ALA A 58 21.25 -2.51 -5.63
C ALA A 58 19.97 -2.99 -4.93
N LEU A 59 18.99 -2.10 -4.71
CA LEU A 59 17.83 -2.34 -3.85
C LEU A 59 16.50 -2.41 -4.61
N VAL A 60 16.37 -1.73 -5.75
CA VAL A 60 15.12 -1.61 -6.51
C VAL A 60 15.16 -2.48 -7.76
N ASP A 61 14.11 -3.25 -8.00
CA ASP A 61 13.93 -3.97 -9.25
C ASP A 61 13.20 -3.08 -10.27
N TYR A 62 13.96 -2.44 -11.17
CA TYR A 62 13.42 -1.61 -12.24
C TYR A 62 12.51 -2.35 -13.23
N ARG A 63 12.45 -3.66 -13.19
CA ARG A 63 11.52 -4.45 -14.01
C ARG A 63 10.14 -4.51 -13.38
N SER A 64 10.07 -4.52 -12.05
CA SER A 64 8.81 -4.49 -11.31
C SER A 64 8.28 -3.07 -11.11
N ARG A 65 9.20 -2.10 -10.97
CA ARG A 65 8.89 -0.68 -10.76
C ARG A 65 9.69 0.17 -11.73
N ARG A 66 9.10 0.46 -12.89
CA ARG A 66 9.76 1.31 -13.90
C ARG A 66 9.63 2.77 -13.50
N PRO A 67 10.75 3.46 -13.21
CA PRO A 67 10.71 4.89 -12.93
C PRO A 67 10.20 5.65 -14.16
N PRO A 68 9.43 6.72 -13.98
CA PRO A 68 9.00 7.57 -15.08
C PRO A 68 10.18 8.20 -15.83
N LEU A 69 10.07 8.24 -17.14
CA LEU A 69 11.00 8.89 -18.04
C LEU A 69 10.21 9.78 -18.98
N THR A 70 10.47 11.09 -18.94
CA THR A 70 9.74 12.07 -19.75
C THR A 70 10.33 12.14 -21.15
N PHE A 71 9.47 12.01 -22.17
CA PHE A 71 9.84 12.21 -23.56
C PHE A 71 9.08 13.43 -24.11
N ALA A 72 9.82 14.49 -24.44
CA ALA A 72 9.28 15.74 -24.97
C ALA A 72 10.12 16.22 -26.15
N ASP A 73 9.46 16.81 -27.15
CA ASP A 73 10.11 17.43 -28.32
C ASP A 73 11.10 16.50 -29.06
N GLY A 74 10.82 15.19 -29.08
CA GLY A 74 11.63 14.21 -29.80
C GLY A 74 12.86 13.70 -29.01
N GLN A 75 12.99 14.04 -27.72
CA GLN A 75 14.10 13.62 -26.87
C GLN A 75 13.65 13.29 -25.45
N PHE A 76 14.43 12.46 -24.73
CA PHE A 76 14.24 12.27 -23.30
C PHE A 76 14.76 13.49 -22.55
N SER A 77 13.94 14.06 -21.65
CA SER A 77 14.21 15.32 -20.97
C SER A 77 14.32 15.22 -19.46
N ASP A 78 13.72 14.18 -18.84
CA ASP A 78 13.70 14.04 -17.39
C ASP A 78 13.57 12.58 -16.98
N TYR A 79 14.06 12.22 -15.79
CA TYR A 79 14.05 10.89 -15.21
C TYR A 79 13.81 10.99 -13.70
N GLU A 80 12.75 10.35 -13.21
CA GLU A 80 12.44 10.30 -11.78
C GLU A 80 13.24 9.18 -11.11
N ASP A 81 14.37 9.53 -10.49
CA ASP A 81 15.18 8.57 -9.75
C ASP A 81 14.42 7.97 -8.56
N PRO A 82 14.42 6.63 -8.38
CA PRO A 82 13.80 5.99 -7.22
C PRO A 82 14.68 6.14 -5.98
N VAL A 83 14.73 7.33 -5.40
CA VAL A 83 15.59 7.65 -4.27
C VAL A 83 15.06 7.03 -2.98
N ILE A 84 15.92 6.24 -2.29
CA ILE A 84 15.73 5.81 -0.91
C ILE A 84 16.68 6.62 -0.05
N ALA A 85 16.14 7.37 0.91
CA ALA A 85 16.90 8.36 1.63
C ALA A 85 16.56 8.44 3.11
N LEU A 86 17.54 8.91 3.89
CA LEU A 86 17.39 9.33 5.28
C LEU A 86 17.63 10.81 5.37
N ASP A 87 16.62 11.57 5.75
CA ASP A 87 16.69 13.01 5.94
C ASP A 87 16.54 13.38 7.42
N LEU A 88 17.28 14.38 7.86
CA LEU A 88 17.10 15.07 9.15
C LEU A 88 16.08 16.17 8.96
N LEU A 89 14.98 16.10 9.71
CA LEU A 89 13.96 17.14 9.77
C LEU A 89 13.99 17.82 11.14
N ARG A 90 13.41 19.01 11.19
CA ARG A 90 13.16 19.72 12.44
C ARG A 90 11.68 20.08 12.52
N ASP A 91 11.05 19.70 13.63
CA ASP A 91 9.66 20.04 13.90
C ASP A 91 9.44 21.56 14.13
N ASP A 92 8.22 21.99 14.34
CA ASP A 92 7.89 23.41 14.52
C ASP A 92 8.53 24.04 15.78
N GLU A 93 9.01 23.23 16.72
CA GLU A 93 9.74 23.66 17.93
C GLU A 93 11.26 23.51 17.78
N GLY A 94 11.74 23.01 16.63
CA GLY A 94 13.15 22.81 16.33
C GLY A 94 13.73 21.48 16.81
N ASN A 95 12.89 20.55 17.33
CA ASN A 95 13.34 19.23 17.74
C ASN A 95 13.71 18.38 16.52
N PRO A 96 14.87 17.66 16.55
CA PRO A 96 15.31 16.88 15.42
C PRO A 96 14.61 15.52 15.38
N LEU A 97 14.27 15.06 14.15
CA LEU A 97 13.86 13.71 13.83
C LEU A 97 14.49 13.27 12.52
N LEU A 98 14.70 11.97 12.35
CA LEU A 98 15.11 11.36 11.09
C LEU A 98 13.91 10.81 10.35
N LEU A 99 13.86 10.99 9.04
CA LEU A 99 12.84 10.39 8.17
C LEU A 99 13.53 9.51 7.12
N LEU A 100 13.29 8.21 7.21
CA LEU A 100 13.66 7.23 6.18
C LEU A 100 12.48 7.04 5.23
N HIS A 101 12.66 7.41 3.97
CA HIS A 101 11.60 7.41 2.97
C HIS A 101 12.09 6.97 1.59
N GLY A 102 11.16 6.75 0.67
CA GLY A 102 11.42 6.29 -0.69
C GLY A 102 10.68 4.99 -1.00
N PRO A 103 10.99 4.32 -2.12
CA PRO A 103 10.43 3.02 -2.41
C PRO A 103 10.93 1.96 -1.43
N GLU A 104 10.04 1.02 -1.07
CA GLU A 104 10.45 -0.18 -0.34
C GLU A 104 11.44 -0.98 -1.20
N PRO A 105 12.59 -1.40 -0.64
CA PRO A 105 13.51 -2.27 -1.35
C PRO A 105 12.85 -3.56 -1.86
N ASP A 106 13.06 -3.89 -3.14
CA ASP A 106 12.63 -5.17 -3.73
C ASP A 106 13.66 -6.28 -3.45
N LEU A 107 14.92 -5.89 -3.27
CA LEU A 107 16.07 -6.77 -3.18
C LEU A 107 16.88 -6.51 -1.89
N ARG A 108 17.69 -7.51 -1.49
CA ARG A 108 18.69 -7.37 -0.42
C ARG A 108 18.13 -6.90 0.93
N TRP A 109 16.97 -7.35 1.31
CA TRP A 109 16.26 -6.94 2.53
C TRP A 109 17.12 -7.05 3.80
N ASP A 110 17.80 -8.19 4.01
CA ASP A 110 18.69 -8.34 5.18
C ASP A 110 19.81 -7.28 5.15
N GLY A 111 20.42 -7.03 3.99
CA GLY A 111 21.47 -6.02 3.86
C GLY A 111 20.97 -4.60 4.10
N PHE A 112 19.76 -4.28 3.65
CA PHE A 112 19.12 -2.98 3.90
C PHE A 112 18.81 -2.79 5.39
N VAL A 113 18.24 -3.81 6.04
CA VAL A 113 17.93 -3.78 7.47
C VAL A 113 19.22 -3.65 8.30
N ASP A 114 20.30 -4.35 7.95
CA ASP A 114 21.61 -4.21 8.59
C ASP A 114 22.16 -2.78 8.42
N ALA A 115 22.00 -2.19 7.24
CA ALA A 115 22.41 -0.81 6.95
C ALA A 115 21.62 0.20 7.79
N VAL A 116 20.28 0.06 7.88
CA VAL A 116 19.44 0.92 8.73
C VAL A 116 19.77 0.75 10.20
N THR A 117 20.02 -0.48 10.67
CA THR A 117 20.44 -0.74 12.06
C THR A 117 21.77 -0.03 12.37
N THR A 118 22.72 -0.07 11.44
CA THR A 118 23.98 0.67 11.57
C THR A 118 23.75 2.17 11.70
N LEU A 119 22.83 2.73 10.92
CA LEU A 119 22.46 4.17 10.99
C LEU A 119 21.77 4.50 12.32
N VAL A 120 20.87 3.63 12.82
CA VAL A 120 20.21 3.78 14.12
C VAL A 120 21.26 3.86 15.25
N GLU A 121 22.27 2.98 15.23
CA GLU A 121 23.34 2.97 16.23
C GLU A 121 24.26 4.17 16.09
N THR A 122 24.69 4.50 14.87
CA THR A 122 25.65 5.59 14.60
C THR A 122 25.07 6.96 14.93
N LEU A 123 23.78 7.19 14.63
CA LEU A 123 23.10 8.46 14.83
C LEU A 123 22.43 8.57 16.22
N GLY A 124 22.58 7.56 17.08
CA GLY A 124 22.07 7.58 18.45
C GLY A 124 20.55 7.53 18.57
N VAL A 125 19.87 6.89 17.60
CA VAL A 125 18.42 6.76 17.59
C VAL A 125 17.97 5.91 18.78
N GLN A 126 17.04 6.42 19.57
CA GLN A 126 16.47 5.74 20.72
C GLN A 126 15.19 5.01 20.39
N ARG A 127 14.43 5.51 19.40
CA ARG A 127 13.16 4.93 18.97
C ARG A 127 12.97 5.02 17.47
N THR A 128 12.54 3.91 16.87
CA THR A 128 12.16 3.83 15.47
C THR A 128 10.64 3.75 15.38
N ILE A 129 10.02 4.48 14.46
CA ILE A 129 8.57 4.52 14.27
C ILE A 129 8.24 4.23 12.81
N GLY A 130 7.61 3.09 12.54
CA GLY A 130 7.11 2.75 11.21
C GLY A 130 5.68 3.26 11.00
N VAL A 131 5.38 3.80 9.83
CA VAL A 131 4.03 4.25 9.47
C VAL A 131 3.61 3.75 8.09
N HIS A 132 2.38 3.24 7.98
CA HIS A 132 1.78 2.80 6.72
C HIS A 132 0.26 2.66 6.84
N GLY A 133 -0.44 2.49 5.72
CA GLY A 133 -1.86 2.17 5.70
C GLY A 133 -2.11 0.67 5.50
N ILE A 134 -3.18 0.14 6.11
CA ILE A 134 -3.68 -1.22 5.87
C ILE A 134 -5.14 -1.20 5.44
N PRO A 135 -5.55 -2.02 4.46
CA PRO A 135 -6.95 -2.06 4.04
C PRO A 135 -7.79 -2.80 5.09
N MET A 136 -8.86 -2.16 5.54
CA MET A 136 -9.75 -2.71 6.56
C MET A 136 -11.22 -2.55 6.17
N ALA A 137 -12.09 -3.39 6.75
CA ALA A 137 -13.54 -3.28 6.59
C ALA A 137 -14.10 -2.18 7.50
N VAL A 138 -13.68 -0.93 7.28
CA VAL A 138 -14.11 0.26 8.00
C VAL A 138 -14.75 1.26 7.04
N PRO A 139 -15.71 2.10 7.46
CA PRO A 139 -16.29 3.13 6.63
C PRO A 139 -15.44 4.41 6.68
N HIS A 140 -15.40 5.17 5.57
CA HIS A 140 -14.75 6.49 5.53
C HIS A 140 -15.49 7.57 6.33
N THR A 141 -16.75 7.32 6.71
CA THR A 141 -17.62 8.24 7.46
C THR A 141 -17.40 8.20 8.98
N ARG A 142 -16.46 7.38 9.44
CA ARG A 142 -16.07 7.30 10.86
C ARG A 142 -14.61 7.71 11.02
N PRO A 143 -14.19 8.11 12.26
CA PRO A 143 -12.79 8.45 12.53
C PRO A 143 -11.83 7.34 12.12
N THR A 144 -10.73 7.71 11.48
CA THR A 144 -9.66 6.77 11.13
C THR A 144 -9.03 6.23 12.41
N THR A 145 -9.06 4.92 12.56
CA THR A 145 -8.40 4.23 13.67
C THR A 145 -7.00 3.78 13.26
N VAL A 146 -6.13 3.58 14.25
CA VAL A 146 -4.75 3.11 14.02
C VAL A 146 -4.52 1.86 14.86
N THR A 147 -4.00 0.84 14.21
CA THR A 147 -3.47 -0.35 14.86
C THR A 147 -2.01 -0.09 15.23
N ALA A 148 -1.66 -0.20 16.51
CA ALA A 148 -0.32 0.02 16.99
C ALA A 148 0.31 -1.29 17.48
N HIS A 149 1.58 -1.50 17.16
CA HIS A 149 2.39 -2.64 17.63
C HIS A 149 3.78 -2.15 18.01
N ALA A 150 4.55 -2.97 18.72
CA ALA A 150 5.86 -2.57 19.19
C ALA A 150 6.73 -3.78 19.56
N THR A 151 8.03 -3.59 19.59
CA THR A 151 9.03 -4.61 19.96
C THR A 151 8.96 -5.05 21.42
N ARG A 152 8.41 -4.24 22.30
CA ARG A 152 8.14 -4.59 23.71
C ARG A 152 6.93 -3.85 24.29
N ALA A 153 6.36 -4.41 25.34
CA ALA A 153 5.25 -3.79 26.05
C ALA A 153 5.64 -2.41 26.63
N GLY A 154 4.66 -1.50 26.66
CA GLY A 154 4.80 -0.17 27.24
C GLY A 154 5.31 0.92 26.31
N LEU A 155 5.75 0.60 25.09
CA LEU A 155 6.15 1.60 24.07
C LEU A 155 4.94 2.30 23.44
N VAL A 156 3.81 1.62 23.36
CA VAL A 156 2.54 2.18 22.88
C VAL A 156 1.47 2.06 23.96
N ARG A 157 0.64 3.10 24.06
CA ARG A 157 -0.58 3.06 24.90
C ARG A 157 -1.69 2.43 24.06
N ASN A 158 -2.44 1.50 24.65
CA ASN A 158 -3.57 0.85 23.98
C ASN A 158 -3.18 0.14 22.67
N ALA A 159 -2.08 -0.61 22.67
CA ALA A 159 -1.83 -1.55 21.58
C ALA A 159 -3.08 -2.40 21.39
N ALA A 160 -3.63 -2.41 20.20
CA ALA A 160 -4.75 -3.29 19.88
C ALA A 160 -4.26 -4.73 20.14
N GLN A 161 -4.82 -5.36 21.15
CA GLN A 161 -4.55 -6.79 21.40
C GLN A 161 -5.30 -7.56 20.31
N MET A 162 -4.64 -7.79 19.19
CA MET A 162 -5.10 -8.78 18.23
C MET A 162 -4.99 -10.13 18.92
N LEU A 163 -6.15 -10.76 19.16
CA LEU A 163 -6.19 -12.07 19.79
C LEU A 163 -5.73 -13.12 18.78
N GLY A 164 -4.61 -13.79 19.10
CA GLY A 164 -4.10 -14.92 18.33
C GLY A 164 -2.88 -14.60 17.45
N THR A 165 -2.43 -15.62 16.75
CA THR A 165 -1.31 -15.56 15.81
C THR A 165 -1.86 -15.53 14.38
N ILE A 166 -1.49 -14.51 13.62
CA ILE A 166 -1.82 -14.41 12.20
C ILE A 166 -0.53 -14.38 11.36
N GLN A 167 -0.60 -14.85 10.14
CA GLN A 167 0.45 -14.68 9.14
C GLN A 167 0.06 -13.54 8.21
N VAL A 168 0.98 -12.61 8.01
CA VAL A 168 0.81 -11.48 7.09
C VAL A 168 1.89 -11.52 6.01
N PRO A 169 1.65 -10.94 4.83
CA PRO A 169 2.72 -10.77 3.85
C PRO A 169 3.91 -10.05 4.45
N GLY A 170 5.13 -10.52 4.15
CA GLY A 170 6.34 -9.88 4.62
C GLY A 170 6.52 -8.50 3.98
N SER A 171 7.06 -7.55 4.76
CA SER A 171 7.50 -6.24 4.30
C SER A 171 8.85 -5.89 4.91
N VAL A 172 9.60 -4.98 4.26
CA VAL A 172 10.87 -4.50 4.80
C VAL A 172 10.66 -3.76 6.12
N ALA A 173 9.56 -3.00 6.25
CA ALA A 173 9.20 -2.32 7.49
C ALA A 173 8.97 -3.31 8.65
N GLY A 174 8.23 -4.39 8.43
CA GLY A 174 8.00 -5.43 9.42
C GLY A 174 9.27 -6.21 9.78
N LEU A 175 10.12 -6.49 8.77
CA LEU A 175 11.42 -7.14 9.00
C LEU A 175 12.35 -6.24 9.81
N LEU A 176 12.39 -4.94 9.52
CA LEU A 176 13.18 -3.94 10.25
C LEU A 176 12.76 -3.91 11.72
N GLU A 177 11.47 -3.77 12.02
CA GLU A 177 10.96 -3.78 13.40
C GLU A 177 11.36 -5.08 14.13
N LEU A 178 11.17 -6.24 13.50
CA LEU A 178 11.53 -7.52 14.06
C LEU A 178 13.02 -7.62 14.40
N ARG A 179 13.90 -7.15 13.50
CA ARG A 179 15.36 -7.22 13.68
C ARG A 179 15.85 -6.23 14.73
N LEU A 180 15.33 -5.00 14.72
CA LEU A 180 15.60 -3.99 15.74
C LEU A 180 15.22 -4.49 17.13
N GLY A 181 14.02 -5.09 17.27
CA GLY A 181 13.60 -5.67 18.54
C GLY A 181 14.50 -6.81 19.02
N ARG A 182 14.98 -7.67 18.11
CA ARG A 182 15.94 -8.75 18.44
C ARG A 182 17.31 -8.21 18.83
N ALA A 183 17.70 -7.05 18.31
CA ALA A 183 18.93 -6.35 18.66
C ALA A 183 18.79 -5.51 19.96
N GLY A 184 17.58 -5.44 20.54
CA GLY A 184 17.31 -4.70 21.78
C GLY A 184 16.95 -3.23 21.58
N HIS A 185 16.68 -2.80 20.34
CA HIS A 185 16.22 -1.44 20.04
C HIS A 185 14.71 -1.32 20.19
N ASP A 186 14.25 -0.14 20.61
CA ASP A 186 12.84 0.21 20.70
C ASP A 186 12.30 0.56 19.32
N ALA A 187 11.35 -0.23 18.82
CA ALA A 187 10.63 0.08 17.60
C ALA A 187 9.12 -0.04 17.80
N VAL A 188 8.37 0.82 17.09
CA VAL A 188 6.92 0.94 17.12
C VAL A 188 6.41 1.00 15.70
N GLY A 189 5.26 0.40 15.43
CA GLY A 189 4.56 0.53 14.16
C GLY A 189 3.16 1.09 14.36
N PHE A 190 2.77 2.00 13.50
CA PHE A 190 1.43 2.55 13.38
C PHE A 190 0.86 2.24 12.00
N SER A 191 -0.20 1.41 11.97
CA SER A 191 -0.91 1.06 10.75
C SER A 191 -2.26 1.76 10.74
N ALA A 192 -2.46 2.73 9.86
CA ALA A 192 -3.76 3.39 9.71
C ALA A 192 -4.75 2.46 9.02
N ASN A 193 -5.94 2.32 9.58
CA ASN A 193 -7.01 1.50 9.03
C ASN A 193 -7.72 2.26 7.92
N VAL A 194 -7.41 1.94 6.67
CA VAL A 194 -7.98 2.56 5.46
C VAL A 194 -9.16 1.73 4.97
N PRO A 195 -10.30 2.35 4.62
CA PRO A 195 -11.39 1.63 3.99
C PRO A 195 -10.89 0.84 2.77
N HIS A 196 -11.17 -0.47 2.71
CA HIS A 196 -10.64 -1.36 1.66
C HIS A 196 -10.96 -0.88 0.24
N TYR A 197 -12.11 -0.23 0.04
CA TYR A 197 -12.54 0.34 -1.24
C TYR A 197 -11.79 1.64 -1.61
N LEU A 198 -11.00 2.22 -0.70
CA LEU A 198 -10.12 3.37 -0.92
C LEU A 198 -8.63 2.99 -0.90
N ALA A 199 -8.31 1.70 -0.76
CA ALA A 199 -6.93 1.25 -0.58
C ALA A 199 -5.98 1.63 -1.73
N GLN A 200 -6.50 1.79 -2.94
CA GLN A 200 -5.73 2.16 -4.14
C GLN A 200 -5.81 3.65 -4.49
N SER A 201 -6.50 4.45 -3.68
CA SER A 201 -6.64 5.90 -3.86
C SER A 201 -5.89 6.62 -2.75
N GLU A 202 -5.46 7.83 -2.98
CA GLU A 202 -4.89 8.66 -1.92
C GLU A 202 -5.94 8.94 -0.85
N TYR A 203 -5.54 8.71 0.41
CA TYR A 203 -6.42 8.91 1.56
C TYR A 203 -5.73 9.77 2.64
N PRO A 204 -5.70 11.11 2.46
CA PRO A 204 -4.99 12.05 3.34
C PRO A 204 -5.44 12.00 4.80
N GLN A 205 -6.68 11.61 5.07
CA GLN A 205 -7.19 11.44 6.43
C GLN A 205 -6.37 10.40 7.22
N ALA A 206 -5.95 9.30 6.58
CA ALA A 206 -5.10 8.30 7.20
C ALA A 206 -3.68 8.85 7.43
N ALA A 207 -3.12 9.57 6.46
CA ALA A 207 -1.82 10.21 6.60
C ALA A 207 -1.79 11.22 7.75
N ALA A 208 -2.80 12.08 7.87
CA ALA A 208 -2.95 13.02 8.98
C ALA A 208 -2.98 12.30 10.34
N GLU A 209 -3.70 11.18 10.44
CA GLU A 209 -3.74 10.43 11.69
C GLU A 209 -2.40 9.75 12.01
N LEU A 210 -1.67 9.25 11.00
CA LEU A 210 -0.31 8.71 11.19
C LEU A 210 0.65 9.79 11.72
N VAL A 211 0.65 10.99 11.14
CA VAL A 211 1.48 12.12 11.62
C VAL A 211 1.12 12.47 13.08
N ARG A 212 -0.17 12.49 13.44
CA ARG A 212 -0.59 12.71 14.83
C ARG A 212 -0.13 11.60 15.78
N GLN A 213 -0.10 10.33 15.32
CA GLN A 213 0.40 9.23 16.13
C GLN A 213 1.91 9.34 16.37
N VAL A 214 2.67 9.71 15.33
CA VAL A 214 4.11 9.98 15.46
C VAL A 214 4.34 11.13 16.44
N ALA A 215 3.65 12.27 16.26
CA ALA A 215 3.75 13.44 17.13
C ALA A 215 3.51 13.09 18.61
N ARG A 216 2.42 12.35 18.89
CA ARG A 216 2.09 11.92 20.26
C ARG A 216 3.06 10.91 20.87
N ASN A 217 3.60 9.98 20.05
CA ASN A 217 4.51 8.94 20.53
C ASN A 217 5.93 9.46 20.76
N ALA A 218 6.35 10.42 19.96
CA ALA A 218 7.71 10.98 19.99
C ALA A 218 7.81 12.34 20.69
N ASP A 219 6.69 12.92 21.13
CA ASP A 219 6.62 14.28 21.72
C ASP A 219 7.18 15.34 20.76
N LEU A 220 6.66 15.33 19.52
CA LEU A 220 7.06 16.22 18.43
C LEU A 220 5.91 17.15 18.03
N ALA A 221 6.25 18.37 17.64
CA ALA A 221 5.33 19.38 17.11
C ALA A 221 5.26 19.27 15.56
N LEU A 222 4.55 18.26 15.05
CA LEU A 222 4.43 18.00 13.61
C LEU A 222 3.20 18.69 13.02
N PRO A 223 3.31 19.42 11.90
CA PRO A 223 2.19 20.06 11.23
C PRO A 223 1.26 19.01 10.59
N VAL A 224 -0.04 19.27 10.58
CA VAL A 224 -1.05 18.40 9.93
C VAL A 224 -2.08 19.18 9.10
N GLY A 225 -2.04 20.52 9.12
CA GLY A 225 -3.11 21.36 8.58
C GLY A 225 -3.39 21.16 7.10
N GLU A 226 -2.36 20.98 6.27
CA GLU A 226 -2.51 20.74 4.84
C GLU A 226 -3.09 19.35 4.55
N LEU A 227 -2.70 18.33 5.32
CA LEU A 227 -3.31 17.00 5.22
C LEU A 227 -4.80 17.02 5.64
N GLU A 228 -5.16 17.82 6.64
CA GLU A 228 -6.54 17.98 7.05
C GLU A 228 -7.39 18.67 5.99
N ALA A 229 -6.84 19.70 5.32
CA ALA A 229 -7.50 20.35 4.20
C ALA A 229 -7.69 19.39 3.02
N ALA A 230 -6.65 18.67 2.62
CA ALA A 230 -6.74 17.66 1.57
C ALA A 230 -7.72 16.54 1.95
N ALA A 231 -7.77 16.12 3.22
CA ALA A 231 -8.73 15.12 3.70
C ALA A 231 -10.18 15.60 3.58
N ALA A 232 -10.44 16.88 3.83
CA ALA A 232 -11.77 17.46 3.68
C ALA A 232 -12.21 17.46 2.19
N ASP A 233 -11.33 17.82 1.27
CA ASP A 233 -11.60 17.80 -0.17
C ASP A 233 -11.88 16.37 -0.69
N VAL A 234 -11.07 15.40 -0.29
CA VAL A 234 -11.27 13.99 -0.63
C VAL A 234 -12.57 13.45 -0.04
N ALA A 235 -12.91 13.80 1.20
CA ALA A 235 -14.17 13.40 1.83
C ALA A 235 -15.38 13.93 1.05
N GLN A 236 -15.33 15.16 0.55
CA GLN A 236 -16.38 15.76 -0.28
C GLN A 236 -16.54 15.00 -1.61
N GLN A 237 -15.43 14.63 -2.25
CA GLN A 237 -15.45 13.85 -3.51
C GLN A 237 -16.05 12.46 -3.28
N ILE A 238 -15.65 11.76 -2.22
CA ILE A 238 -16.20 10.47 -1.85
C ILE A 238 -17.70 10.57 -1.57
N ALA A 239 -18.15 11.57 -0.80
CA ALA A 239 -19.55 11.78 -0.51
C ALA A 239 -20.38 11.96 -1.77
N THR A 240 -19.86 12.70 -2.75
CA THR A 240 -20.51 12.89 -4.07
C THR A 240 -20.64 11.57 -4.84
N GLN A 241 -19.60 10.74 -4.85
CA GLN A 241 -19.62 9.43 -5.52
C GLN A 241 -20.59 8.45 -4.83
N VAL A 242 -20.59 8.41 -3.49
CA VAL A 242 -21.51 7.57 -2.71
C VAL A 242 -22.97 7.98 -2.97
N ALA A 243 -23.26 9.28 -3.02
CA ALA A 243 -24.61 9.78 -3.31
C ALA A 243 -25.09 9.44 -4.73
N ALA A 244 -24.18 9.23 -5.68
CA ALA A 244 -24.49 8.86 -7.05
C ALA A 244 -24.86 7.37 -7.23
N SER A 245 -24.62 6.50 -6.24
CA SER A 245 -24.88 5.05 -6.32
C SER A 245 -25.54 4.53 -5.04
N ALA A 246 -26.78 4.08 -5.15
CA ALA A 246 -27.51 3.49 -4.03
C ALA A 246 -26.84 2.18 -3.52
N GLU A 247 -26.20 1.42 -4.41
CA GLU A 247 -25.47 0.19 -4.06
C GLU A 247 -24.24 0.50 -3.20
N VAL A 248 -23.43 1.48 -3.62
CA VAL A 248 -22.28 1.94 -2.85
C VAL A 248 -22.72 2.50 -1.49
N GLY A 249 -23.81 3.27 -1.46
CA GLY A 249 -24.39 3.78 -0.21
C GLY A 249 -24.83 2.67 0.75
N ALA A 250 -25.39 1.57 0.24
CA ALA A 250 -25.78 0.42 1.05
C ALA A 250 -24.56 -0.29 1.68
N VAL A 251 -23.46 -0.45 0.92
CA VAL A 251 -22.19 -1.01 1.43
C VAL A 251 -21.61 -0.14 2.53
N VAL A 252 -21.53 1.18 2.31
CA VAL A 252 -21.04 2.13 3.33
C VAL A 252 -21.88 2.03 4.60
N SER A 253 -23.22 2.02 4.46
CA SER A 253 -24.13 1.91 5.61
C SER A 253 -23.99 0.57 6.36
N ALA A 254 -23.66 -0.52 5.67
CA ALA A 254 -23.38 -1.79 6.33
C ALA A 254 -22.08 -1.73 7.14
N LEU A 255 -21.02 -1.14 6.58
CA LEU A 255 -19.74 -0.93 7.27
C LEU A 255 -19.89 0.01 8.48
N GLU A 256 -20.73 1.04 8.38
CA GLU A 256 -21.03 1.94 9.51
C GLU A 256 -21.65 1.17 10.68
N ARG A 257 -22.68 0.36 10.41
CA ARG A 257 -23.31 -0.47 11.46
C ARG A 257 -22.33 -1.44 12.11
N GLN A 258 -21.46 -2.07 11.31
CA GLN A 258 -20.43 -2.96 11.81
C GLN A 258 -19.42 -2.23 12.70
N TYR A 259 -18.94 -1.06 12.26
CA TYR A 259 -18.01 -0.23 13.02
C TYR A 259 -18.62 0.24 14.33
N ASP A 260 -19.86 0.77 14.30
CA ASP A 260 -20.55 1.27 15.48
C ASP A 260 -20.82 0.16 16.52
N ALA A 261 -21.17 -1.06 16.05
CA ALA A 261 -21.31 -2.23 16.91
C ALA A 261 -19.99 -2.64 17.55
N TYR A 262 -18.88 -2.59 16.78
CA TYR A 262 -17.55 -2.87 17.30
C TYR A 262 -17.14 -1.86 18.41
N VAL A 263 -17.29 -0.56 18.14
CA VAL A 263 -16.98 0.48 19.13
C VAL A 263 -17.83 0.33 20.39
N ALA A 264 -19.11 0.01 20.26
CA ALA A 264 -20.01 -0.24 21.40
C ALA A 264 -19.56 -1.47 22.23
N SER A 265 -19.09 -2.53 21.58
CA SER A 265 -18.59 -3.73 22.27
C SER A 265 -17.25 -3.49 22.97
N ALA A 266 -16.34 -2.73 22.35
CA ALA A 266 -15.06 -2.35 22.95
C ALA A 266 -15.19 -1.43 24.17
N ALA A 267 -16.30 -0.72 24.30
CA ALA A 267 -16.61 0.12 25.46
C ALA A 267 -17.09 -0.67 26.70
N GLN A 268 -17.36 -1.98 26.57
CA GLN A 268 -17.79 -2.85 27.68
C GLN A 268 -16.57 -3.54 28.32
N PRO A 269 -16.31 -3.37 29.63
CA PRO A 269 -15.20 -4.03 30.29
C PRO A 269 -15.34 -5.55 30.25
N GLY A 270 -14.45 -6.23 29.53
CA GLY A 270 -14.36 -7.71 29.49
C GLY A 270 -14.66 -8.38 28.17
N GLN A 271 -15.06 -7.66 27.12
CA GLN A 271 -15.21 -8.20 25.78
C GLN A 271 -14.36 -7.42 24.79
N THR A 272 -13.09 -7.78 24.69
CA THR A 272 -12.17 -7.29 23.66
C THR A 272 -11.93 -8.40 22.65
N THR A 273 -12.80 -8.51 21.63
CA THR A 273 -12.52 -9.39 20.50
C THR A 273 -12.98 -8.73 19.23
N LEU A 274 -12.03 -8.32 18.40
CA LEU A 274 -12.22 -7.92 16.99
C LEU A 274 -12.42 -9.11 16.06
N LEU A 275 -12.35 -10.33 16.59
CA LEU A 275 -12.65 -11.55 15.86
C LEU A 275 -14.06 -11.97 16.25
N ALA A 276 -14.95 -12.06 15.26
CA ALA A 276 -16.18 -12.84 15.42
C ALA A 276 -15.79 -14.20 16.00
N ASP A 277 -16.61 -14.68 16.95
CA ASP A 277 -16.45 -16.01 17.54
C ASP A 277 -16.17 -17.02 16.40
N PRO A 278 -15.08 -17.82 16.45
CA PRO A 278 -14.77 -18.79 15.40
C PRO A 278 -15.93 -19.75 15.11
N GLY A 279 -16.90 -19.90 16.04
CA GLY A 279 -18.13 -20.64 15.86
C GLY A 279 -19.27 -19.88 15.16
N SER A 280 -19.15 -18.57 14.94
CA SER A 280 -20.17 -17.74 14.29
C SER A 280 -19.80 -17.28 12.88
N LEU A 281 -18.59 -17.57 12.42
CA LEU A 281 -18.21 -17.30 11.03
C LEU A 281 -18.70 -18.45 10.16
N PRO A 282 -19.48 -18.19 9.09
CA PRO A 282 -19.80 -19.21 8.13
C PRO A 282 -18.50 -19.78 7.55
N THR A 283 -18.41 -21.10 7.47
CA THR A 283 -17.27 -21.77 6.84
C THR A 283 -17.25 -21.46 5.33
N GLY A 284 -16.09 -21.59 4.68
CA GLY A 284 -15.98 -21.42 3.22
C GLY A 284 -17.00 -22.26 2.46
N ASP A 285 -17.34 -23.46 2.96
CA ASP A 285 -18.37 -24.36 2.41
C ASP A 285 -19.79 -23.80 2.60
N GLN A 286 -20.06 -23.12 3.72
CA GLN A 286 -21.35 -22.46 3.95
C GLN A 286 -21.54 -21.23 3.06
N ILE A 287 -20.47 -20.43 2.87
CA ILE A 287 -20.50 -19.29 1.94
C ILE A 287 -20.64 -19.78 0.50
N GLY A 288 -19.98 -20.89 0.14
CA GLY A 288 -20.13 -21.54 -1.16
C GLY A 288 -21.56 -22.04 -1.41
N ALA A 289 -22.15 -22.70 -0.43
CA ALA A 289 -23.53 -23.20 -0.51
C ALA A 289 -24.58 -22.07 -0.59
N GLU A 290 -24.39 -20.96 0.15
CA GLU A 290 -25.26 -19.78 0.06
C GLU A 290 -25.13 -19.07 -1.30
N LEU A 291 -23.91 -18.99 -1.85
CA LEU A 291 -23.68 -18.45 -3.18
C LEU A 291 -24.28 -19.33 -4.29
N GLU A 292 -24.15 -20.65 -4.18
CA GLU A 292 -24.77 -21.61 -5.12
C GLU A 292 -26.30 -21.56 -5.05
N ALA A 293 -26.88 -21.44 -3.85
CA ALA A 293 -28.32 -21.27 -3.65
C ALA A 293 -28.81 -19.95 -4.28
N PHE A 294 -28.09 -18.86 -4.08
CA PHE A 294 -28.40 -17.56 -4.68
C PHE A 294 -28.32 -17.59 -6.22
N LEU A 295 -27.30 -18.24 -6.78
CA LEU A 295 -27.15 -18.39 -8.23
C LEU A 295 -28.22 -19.31 -8.82
N ALA A 296 -28.64 -20.37 -8.11
CA ALA A 296 -29.73 -21.24 -8.51
C ALA A 296 -31.09 -20.51 -8.48
N GLU A 297 -31.31 -19.62 -7.52
CA GLU A 297 -32.52 -18.80 -7.44
C GLU A 297 -32.61 -17.78 -8.56
N GLN A 298 -31.46 -17.18 -8.97
CA GLN A 298 -31.38 -16.33 -10.16
C GLN A 298 -31.55 -17.09 -11.47
N ALA A 299 -31.01 -18.31 -11.58
CA ALA A 299 -31.19 -19.17 -12.76
C ALA A 299 -32.60 -19.74 -12.89
N GLY A 300 -33.33 -19.93 -11.78
CA GLY A 300 -34.72 -20.42 -11.77
C GLY A 300 -35.80 -19.35 -12.07
N GLY A 301 -35.37 -18.05 -12.15
CA GLY A 301 -36.29 -16.95 -12.46
C GLY A 301 -36.62 -16.75 -13.93
N ASP A 302 -36.04 -17.50 -14.85
CA ASP A 302 -36.20 -17.37 -16.30
C ASP A 302 -36.95 -18.59 -16.94
N GLU A 303 -37.89 -19.21 -16.22
CA GLU A 303 -38.82 -20.14 -16.87
C GLU A 303 -39.96 -19.35 -17.56
N PRO A 304 -40.17 -19.56 -18.88
CA PRO A 304 -41.23 -18.90 -19.60
C PRO A 304 -42.59 -19.43 -19.14
N ARG A 305 -43.48 -18.56 -18.65
CA ARG A 305 -44.87 -18.84 -18.33
C ARG A 305 -45.57 -19.50 -19.53
N PRO A 306 -46.23 -20.64 -19.43
CA PRO A 306 -47.01 -21.22 -20.51
C PRO A 306 -48.29 -20.39 -20.72
N GLY A 307 -48.39 -19.73 -21.87
CA GLY A 307 -49.65 -19.17 -22.32
C GLY A 307 -49.64 -17.74 -22.82
N GLN A 308 -48.90 -17.41 -23.88
CA GLN A 308 -49.27 -16.34 -24.80
C GLN A 308 -48.99 -16.75 -26.23
N PRO A 309 -49.96 -16.59 -27.17
CA PRO A 309 -49.79 -16.96 -28.57
C PRO A 309 -48.88 -15.95 -29.29
N GLY A 310 -47.88 -16.47 -30.00
CA GLY A 310 -46.93 -15.70 -30.80
C GLY A 310 -47.58 -15.10 -32.07
N PRO A 311 -47.04 -14.01 -32.59
CA PRO A 311 -47.39 -13.52 -33.92
C PRO A 311 -46.64 -14.29 -35.02
N ASP A 312 -47.38 -14.48 -36.09
CA ASP A 312 -47.16 -15.22 -37.32
C ASP A 312 -45.76 -15.16 -37.94
N GLN A 313 -45.35 -16.35 -38.35
CA GLN A 313 -44.26 -16.58 -39.30
C GLN A 313 -44.67 -16.17 -40.71
N HIS A 314 -43.99 -15.22 -41.31
CA HIS A 314 -43.91 -15.07 -42.76
C HIS A 314 -42.62 -15.72 -43.29
N ARG A 315 -42.87 -16.83 -43.96
CA ARG A 315 -42.02 -17.63 -44.81
C ARG A 315 -41.75 -16.86 -46.11
N THR A 316 -40.50 -16.69 -46.50
CA THR A 316 -40.09 -16.56 -47.91
C THR A 316 -38.83 -17.36 -48.12
N ASP A 317 -39.03 -18.40 -48.94
CA ASP A 317 -38.03 -19.23 -49.62
C ASP A 317 -37.21 -18.39 -50.62
N GLN A 318 -35.94 -18.73 -50.79
CA GLN A 318 -35.19 -18.99 -52.03
C GLN A 318 -33.70 -19.07 -51.71
N ALA A 319 -33.12 -20.29 -51.81
CA ALA A 319 -32.41 -20.85 -52.98
C ALA A 319 -31.12 -20.03 -53.29
N GLY A 320 -29.95 -20.55 -53.23
CA GLY A 320 -29.32 -21.72 -53.66
C GLY A 320 -27.82 -21.45 -53.90
N ALA A 321 -27.02 -22.50 -53.73
CA ALA A 321 -25.78 -22.86 -54.43
C ALA A 321 -24.61 -21.84 -54.44
N ASP A 322 -23.39 -22.13 -54.07
CA ASP A 322 -22.45 -23.11 -54.60
C ASP A 322 -21.11 -23.02 -53.77
N GLN A 323 -20.57 -24.12 -53.38
CA GLN A 323 -19.15 -24.29 -53.25
C GLN A 323 -18.63 -24.87 -54.59
N PRO A 324 -17.37 -24.71 -54.98
CA PRO A 324 -16.21 -25.47 -54.49
C PRO A 324 -14.91 -24.62 -54.52
N GLY A 325 -13.89 -24.98 -53.78
CA GLY A 325 -12.95 -26.05 -53.94
C GLY A 325 -11.53 -25.57 -53.96
N THR A 326 -10.67 -26.12 -53.13
CA THR A 326 -9.28 -26.52 -53.30
C THR A 326 -8.31 -25.61 -54.08
N ASP A 327 -7.15 -25.30 -53.52
CA ASP A 327 -5.93 -26.04 -53.78
C ASP A 327 -4.73 -25.53 -52.97
N GLN A 328 -3.89 -26.52 -52.69
CA GLN A 328 -2.59 -26.52 -52.06
C GLN A 328 -1.48 -26.03 -53.00
N ALA A 329 -0.32 -25.93 -52.40
CA ALA A 329 1.05 -25.93 -52.93
C ALA A 329 1.69 -24.52 -52.97
N GLY A 330 2.92 -24.34 -52.55
CA GLY A 330 4.01 -25.20 -52.21
C GLY A 330 5.27 -24.35 -52.09
N ALA A 331 6.15 -24.84 -51.29
CA ALA A 331 7.58 -24.68 -51.21
C ALA A 331 8.30 -23.74 -52.20
N ASP A 332 9.24 -22.95 -51.68
CA ASP A 332 10.65 -23.09 -52.08
C ASP A 332 11.56 -22.18 -51.22
N GLN A 333 12.52 -22.79 -50.53
CA GLN A 333 13.86 -22.26 -50.35
C GLN A 333 14.72 -22.75 -51.54
N PRO A 334 15.72 -22.04 -52.00
CA PRO A 334 17.09 -22.09 -51.49
C PRO A 334 17.82 -20.74 -51.65
N GLY A 335 18.98 -20.46 -51.16
CA GLY A 335 20.22 -21.16 -50.95
C GLY A 335 21.32 -20.13 -50.64
N THR A 336 22.25 -20.59 -49.94
CA THR A 336 23.62 -20.14 -49.66
C THR A 336 24.27 -19.24 -50.72
N ASP A 337 25.03 -18.23 -50.29
CA ASP A 337 26.43 -18.11 -50.74
C ASP A 337 27.30 -17.34 -49.74
N GLN A 338 28.42 -17.97 -49.44
CA GLN A 338 29.62 -17.42 -48.83
C GLN A 338 30.37 -16.54 -49.85
N ALA A 339 30.99 -15.48 -49.38
CA ALA A 339 32.31 -15.09 -49.89
C ALA A 339 33.07 -14.18 -48.92
N ASP A 340 34.23 -14.63 -48.62
CA ASP A 340 35.38 -14.05 -47.98
C ASP A 340 35.81 -12.66 -48.50
N GLY A 341 36.63 -11.98 -47.69
CA GLY A 341 37.50 -10.88 -48.16
C GLY A 341 37.87 -9.93 -47.01
N ASP A 342 38.83 -10.30 -46.23
CA ASP A 342 40.23 -9.88 -46.09
C ASP A 342 40.50 -8.36 -46.20
N GLY A 343 41.28 -7.84 -45.24
CA GLY A 343 42.23 -6.76 -45.49
C GLY A 343 42.18 -5.52 -44.61
N GLY A 344 42.85 -5.51 -43.50
CA GLY A 344 44.03 -4.70 -43.25
C GLY A 344 43.85 -3.20 -42.94
N ARG A 345 44.03 -2.84 -41.77
CA ARG A 345 45.08 -2.00 -41.07
C ARG A 345 44.64 -1.56 -39.72
#